data_4ed266220f26283426accbda4e44f02b
#
_entry.id   4ed266220f26283426accbda4e44f02b
#
_cell.length_a   1.000
_cell.length_b   1.000
_cell.length_c   1.000
_cell.angle_alpha   90.00
_cell.angle_beta   90.00
_cell.angle_gamma   90.00
#
_symmetry.space_group_name_H-M   'P 1'
#
loop_
_entity.id
_entity.type
_entity.pdbx_description
1 polymer ?
#
loop_
_entity_poly.entity_id
_entity_poly.type
_entity_poly.pdbx_seq_one_letter_code
_entity_poly.pdbx_strand_id
1 'polypeptide(L)'
;MERWLQEVPLPTAIFAAAYEMALVTLKALQRQGIAVPEQVSLVSFDDPTSAAFLDPPLTTVRQPLEALGQRAVQKLYDALQKGVMPEGTELLPPELIVRDSTAPPRAEGTKPSPIAKGGASP
;
A
#
# COMPACT_ATOMS: atom_id res chain seq x y z
N MET A 1 6.76 14.58 -3.16
CA MET A 1 5.60 14.22 -2.29
C MET A 1 5.13 15.42 -1.47
N GLU A 2 5.97 16.05 -0.66
CA GLU A 2 5.56 17.16 0.24
C GLU A 2 4.98 18.36 -0.52
N ARG A 3 5.55 18.76 -1.66
CA ARG A 3 5.03 19.86 -2.48
C ARG A 3 3.64 19.57 -3.05
N TRP A 4 3.38 18.33 -3.48
CA TRP A 4 2.08 17.92 -4.00
C TRP A 4 0.97 18.05 -2.93
N LEU A 5 1.25 17.67 -1.67
CA LEU A 5 0.29 17.78 -0.57
C LEU A 5 -0.12 19.23 -0.25
N GLN A 6 0.67 20.22 -0.67
CA GLN A 6 0.38 21.64 -0.46
C GLN A 6 -0.39 22.27 -1.62
N GLU A 7 -0.28 21.71 -2.83
CA GLU A 7 -0.82 22.28 -4.06
C GLU A 7 -2.19 21.72 -4.46
N VAL A 8 -2.60 20.57 -3.91
CA VAL A 8 -3.82 19.84 -4.28
C VAL A 8 -4.70 19.60 -3.05
N PRO A 9 -6.03 19.66 -3.18
CA PRO A 9 -6.93 19.26 -2.09
C PRO A 9 -6.56 17.85 -1.60
N LEU A 10 -6.49 17.68 -0.26
CA LEU A 10 -6.12 16.41 0.33
C LEU A 10 -7.10 15.31 -0.09
N PRO A 11 -6.66 14.23 -0.77
CA PRO A 11 -7.53 13.12 -1.14
C PRO A 11 -8.03 12.39 0.12
N THR A 12 -9.10 11.62 -0.01
CA THR A 12 -9.60 10.77 1.08
C THR A 12 -8.87 9.43 1.16
N ALA A 13 -8.21 9.01 0.08
CA ALA A 13 -7.42 7.79 0.01
C ALA A 13 -6.25 7.92 -0.99
N ILE A 14 -5.17 7.20 -0.70
CA ILE A 14 -4.00 7.07 -1.56
C ILE A 14 -3.70 5.58 -1.75
N PHE A 15 -3.52 5.16 -3.00
CA PHE A 15 -2.98 3.86 -3.35
C PHE A 15 -1.54 4.03 -3.82
N ALA A 16 -0.61 3.43 -3.11
CA ALA A 16 0.80 3.39 -3.46
C ALA A 16 1.11 2.11 -4.26
N ALA A 17 1.61 2.26 -5.48
CA ALA A 17 1.86 1.14 -6.40
C ALA A 17 3.03 0.22 -5.97
N ALA A 18 3.76 0.58 -4.91
CA ALA A 18 4.82 -0.22 -4.32
C ALA A 18 4.93 0.08 -2.82
N TYR A 19 5.42 -0.89 -2.04
CA TYR A 19 5.55 -0.76 -0.58
C TYR A 19 6.47 0.41 -0.18
N GLU A 20 7.60 0.58 -0.84
CA GLU A 20 8.53 1.68 -0.57
C GLU A 20 7.88 3.06 -0.79
N MET A 21 7.02 3.17 -1.81
CA MET A 21 6.24 4.39 -2.04
C MET A 21 5.26 4.66 -0.91
N ALA A 22 4.63 3.61 -0.36
CA ALA A 22 3.76 3.76 0.80
C ALA A 22 4.52 4.25 2.04
N LEU A 23 5.73 3.73 2.29
CA LEU A 23 6.57 4.20 3.40
C LEU A 23 6.89 5.69 3.29
N VAL A 24 7.32 6.14 2.11
CA VAL A 24 7.62 7.56 1.85
C VAL A 24 6.36 8.41 2.01
N THR A 25 5.22 7.93 1.50
CA THR A 25 3.93 8.61 1.61
C THR A 25 3.49 8.72 3.06
N LEU A 26 3.50 7.62 3.82
CA LEU A 26 3.13 7.60 5.23
C LEU A 26 3.99 8.60 6.03
N LYS A 27 5.31 8.58 5.79
CA LYS A 27 6.23 9.51 6.45
C LYS A 27 5.98 10.97 6.09
N ALA A 28 5.64 11.26 4.83
CA ALA A 28 5.29 12.61 4.40
C ALA A 28 3.99 13.09 5.05
N LEU A 29 2.96 12.25 5.13
CA LEU A 29 1.69 12.54 5.80
C LEU A 29 1.92 12.84 7.29
N GLN A 30 2.67 11.99 8.00
CA GLN A 30 3.02 12.18 9.40
C GLN A 30 3.75 13.51 9.66
N ARG A 31 4.73 13.87 8.80
CA ARG A 31 5.45 15.16 8.90
C ARG A 31 4.56 16.37 8.72
N GLN A 32 3.50 16.25 7.92
CA GLN A 32 2.52 17.30 7.70
C GLN A 32 1.39 17.28 8.75
N GLY A 33 1.43 16.38 9.72
CA GLY A 33 0.38 16.24 10.73
C GLY A 33 -0.94 15.71 10.16
N ILE A 34 -0.88 14.95 9.04
CA ILE A 34 -2.06 14.34 8.43
C ILE A 34 -2.21 12.92 8.98
N ALA A 35 -3.35 12.68 9.63
CA ALA A 35 -3.65 11.41 10.26
C ALA A 35 -4.05 10.34 9.24
N VAL A 36 -3.48 9.14 9.38
CA VAL A 36 -3.86 7.92 8.67
C VAL A 36 -4.41 6.95 9.71
N PRO A 37 -5.64 6.45 9.56
CA PRO A 37 -6.53 6.55 8.40
C PRO A 37 -7.55 7.71 8.46
N GLU A 38 -7.64 8.49 9.54
CA GLU A 38 -8.76 9.39 9.84
C GLU A 38 -8.96 10.49 8.79
N GLN A 39 -7.86 11.00 8.24
CA GLN A 39 -7.89 12.05 7.20
C GLN A 39 -7.63 11.49 5.80
N VAL A 40 -6.76 10.49 5.70
CA VAL A 40 -6.39 9.84 4.43
C VAL A 40 -6.19 8.35 4.67
N SER A 41 -6.92 7.52 3.97
CA SER A 41 -6.64 6.09 3.91
C SER A 41 -5.40 5.83 3.03
N LEU A 42 -4.55 4.89 3.43
CA LEU A 42 -3.38 4.49 2.66
C LEU A 42 -3.38 2.98 2.41
N VAL A 43 -3.27 2.61 1.15
CA VAL A 43 -3.15 1.21 0.69
C VAL A 43 -1.88 1.06 -0.13
N SER A 44 -1.23 -0.08 -0.04
CA SER A 44 -0.02 -0.40 -0.78
C SER A 44 -0.18 -1.66 -1.62
N PHE A 45 0.54 -1.72 -2.72
CA PHE A 45 0.83 -2.97 -3.41
C PHE A 45 2.08 -3.61 -2.77
N ASP A 46 2.10 -4.95 -2.68
CA ASP A 46 3.03 -5.79 -1.93
C ASP A 46 2.83 -5.75 -0.41
N ASP A 47 2.98 -6.92 0.22
CA ASP A 47 2.77 -7.15 1.65
C ASP A 47 4.01 -7.77 2.31
N PRO A 48 5.10 -7.04 2.50
CA PRO A 48 6.21 -7.53 3.31
C PRO A 48 5.82 -7.61 4.78
N THR A 49 6.48 -8.47 5.54
CA THR A 49 6.21 -8.66 6.97
C THR A 49 6.23 -7.36 7.76
N SER A 50 7.08 -6.40 7.36
CA SER A 50 7.17 -5.09 8.01
C SER A 50 5.92 -4.23 7.90
N ALA A 51 5.02 -4.49 6.92
CA ALA A 51 3.77 -3.74 6.76
C ALA A 51 2.86 -3.83 8.00
N ALA A 52 2.89 -4.96 8.71
CA ALA A 52 2.12 -5.18 9.92
C ALA A 52 2.66 -4.43 11.16
N PHE A 53 3.91 -3.96 11.11
CA PHE A 53 4.57 -3.29 12.23
C PHE A 53 4.70 -1.78 12.04
N LEU A 54 4.09 -1.23 11.00
CA LEU A 54 4.02 0.23 10.82
C LEU A 54 2.98 0.83 11.78
N ASP A 55 3.04 2.14 11.92
CA ASP A 55 2.06 2.91 12.69
C ASP A 55 1.40 3.95 11.77
N PRO A 56 0.11 3.71 11.38
CA PRO A 56 -0.70 2.50 11.61
C PRO A 56 -0.23 1.31 10.76
N PRO A 57 -0.58 0.05 11.14
CA PRO A 57 -0.39 -1.13 10.32
C PRO A 57 -1.02 -0.97 8.94
N LEU A 58 -0.25 -1.28 7.89
CA LEU A 58 -0.59 -0.91 6.51
C LEU A 58 -1.50 -1.95 5.85
N THR A 59 -2.62 -1.52 5.31
CA THR A 59 -3.47 -2.30 4.41
C THR A 59 -2.75 -2.48 3.07
N THR A 60 -2.69 -3.71 2.57
CA THR A 60 -1.85 -4.07 1.41
C THR A 60 -2.55 -5.04 0.47
N VAL A 61 -2.09 -5.07 -0.77
CA VAL A 61 -2.41 -6.11 -1.75
C VAL A 61 -1.26 -7.11 -1.79
N ARG A 62 -1.48 -8.32 -1.26
CA ARG A 62 -0.49 -9.40 -1.21
C ARG A 62 -0.50 -10.19 -2.50
N GLN A 63 0.63 -10.26 -3.18
CA GLN A 63 0.83 -11.15 -4.32
C GLN A 63 1.13 -12.58 -3.83
N PRO A 64 0.65 -13.62 -4.54
CA PRO A 64 0.98 -15.02 -4.23
C PRO A 64 2.36 -15.40 -4.79
N LEU A 65 3.43 -14.75 -4.28
CA LEU A 65 4.79 -14.85 -4.84
C LEU A 65 5.32 -16.28 -4.88
N GLU A 66 5.04 -17.09 -3.86
CA GLU A 66 5.44 -18.50 -3.83
C GLU A 66 4.78 -19.29 -4.97
N ALA A 67 3.46 -19.15 -5.12
CA ALA A 67 2.71 -19.81 -6.19
C ALA A 67 3.16 -19.31 -7.57
N LEU A 68 3.43 -18.00 -7.73
CA LEU A 68 3.98 -17.43 -8.96
C LEU A 68 5.32 -18.06 -9.32
N GLY A 69 6.23 -18.16 -8.35
CA GLY A 69 7.54 -18.80 -8.55
C GLY A 69 7.42 -20.27 -8.93
N GLN A 70 6.62 -21.04 -8.20
CA GLN A 70 6.38 -22.46 -8.49
C GLN A 70 5.80 -22.67 -9.88
N ARG A 71 4.78 -21.87 -10.27
CA ARG A 71 4.15 -21.96 -11.60
C ARG A 71 5.12 -21.57 -12.72
N ALA A 72 5.91 -20.53 -12.52
CA ALA A 72 6.91 -20.12 -13.51
C ALA A 72 7.94 -21.21 -13.76
N VAL A 73 8.51 -21.81 -12.71
CA VAL A 73 9.47 -22.91 -12.81
C VAL A 73 8.84 -24.13 -13.47
N GLN A 74 7.60 -24.50 -13.07
CA GLN A 74 6.91 -25.64 -13.67
C GLN A 74 6.69 -25.45 -15.17
N LYS A 75 6.23 -24.28 -15.59
CA LYS A 75 6.03 -23.95 -17.01
C LYS A 75 7.34 -24.03 -17.80
N LEU A 76 8.43 -23.49 -17.23
CA LEU A 76 9.75 -23.56 -17.86
C LEU A 76 10.22 -25.00 -17.99
N TYR A 77 10.11 -25.80 -16.94
CA TYR A 77 10.49 -27.20 -16.95
C TYR A 77 9.70 -27.98 -18.00
N ASP A 78 8.38 -27.83 -18.05
CA ASP A 78 7.53 -28.51 -19.04
C ASP A 78 7.88 -28.07 -20.46
N ALA A 79 8.21 -26.81 -20.70
CA ALA A 79 8.64 -26.29 -21.98
C ALA A 79 9.94 -26.96 -22.44
N LEU A 80 10.91 -27.09 -21.53
CA LEU A 80 12.19 -27.74 -21.81
C LEU A 80 12.02 -29.25 -22.14
N GLN A 81 11.14 -29.95 -21.43
CA GLN A 81 10.87 -31.35 -21.67
C GLN A 81 10.13 -31.60 -22.99
N LYS A 82 9.20 -30.77 -23.34
CA LYS A 82 8.36 -30.91 -24.54
C LYS A 82 8.95 -30.23 -25.78
N GLY A 83 9.96 -29.36 -25.61
CA GLY A 83 10.53 -28.55 -26.71
C GLY A 83 9.57 -27.50 -27.27
N VAL A 84 8.50 -27.17 -26.51
CA VAL A 84 7.47 -26.21 -26.93
C VAL A 84 7.27 -25.15 -25.82
N MET A 85 7.38 -23.89 -26.19
CA MET A 85 7.10 -22.79 -25.24
C MET A 85 5.60 -22.75 -24.90
N PRO A 86 5.25 -22.59 -23.62
CA PRO A 86 3.86 -22.46 -23.20
C PRO A 86 3.24 -21.19 -23.77
N GLU A 87 2.08 -21.33 -24.39
CA GLU A 87 1.29 -20.20 -24.88
C GLU A 87 0.32 -19.71 -23.82
N GLY A 88 -0.04 -18.42 -23.91
CA GLY A 88 -1.04 -17.78 -23.07
C GLY A 88 -0.52 -17.25 -21.75
N THR A 89 -1.41 -16.54 -21.05
CA THR A 89 -1.19 -15.91 -19.75
C THR A 89 -1.97 -16.63 -18.68
N GLU A 90 -1.32 -16.97 -17.57
CA GLU A 90 -1.97 -17.47 -16.36
C GLU A 90 -1.96 -16.35 -15.31
N LEU A 91 -3.15 -16.03 -14.80
CA LEU A 91 -3.31 -15.02 -13.76
C LEU A 91 -3.55 -15.73 -12.42
N LEU A 92 -2.77 -15.35 -11.41
CA LEU A 92 -2.96 -15.77 -10.03
C LEU A 92 -3.56 -14.60 -9.24
N PRO A 93 -4.70 -14.80 -8.55
CA PRO A 93 -5.35 -13.70 -7.84
C PRO A 93 -4.51 -13.26 -6.64
N PRO A 94 -4.34 -11.93 -6.44
CA PRO A 94 -3.79 -11.39 -5.21
C PRO A 94 -4.83 -11.42 -4.08
N GLU A 95 -4.38 -11.15 -2.86
CA GLU A 95 -5.20 -11.07 -1.65
C GLU A 95 -5.15 -9.65 -1.07
N LEU A 96 -6.29 -9.08 -0.68
CA LEU A 96 -6.34 -7.83 0.07
C LEU A 96 -6.20 -8.12 1.57
N ILE A 97 -5.12 -7.61 2.18
CA ILE A 97 -4.85 -7.71 3.61
C ILE A 97 -5.28 -6.40 4.26
N VAL A 98 -6.46 -6.39 4.86
CA VAL A 98 -6.99 -5.20 5.54
C VAL A 98 -6.35 -5.06 6.92
N ARG A 99 -5.80 -3.86 7.21
CA ARG A 99 -5.23 -3.45 8.50
C ARG A 99 -5.75 -2.05 8.87
N ASP A 100 -5.04 -1.35 9.73
CA ASP A 100 -5.54 -0.12 10.37
C ASP A 100 -5.29 1.17 9.57
N SER A 101 -4.66 1.10 8.39
CA SER A 101 -4.39 2.28 7.55
C SER A 101 -5.54 2.71 6.64
N THR A 102 -6.72 2.08 6.78
CA THR A 102 -7.91 2.39 5.98
C THR A 102 -9.14 2.56 6.84
N ALA A 103 -9.97 3.55 6.49
CA ALA A 103 -11.26 3.83 7.14
C ALA A 103 -12.27 4.32 6.09
N PRO A 104 -13.56 4.39 6.42
CA PRO A 104 -14.55 5.04 5.56
C PRO A 104 -14.12 6.47 5.23
N PRO A 105 -14.45 6.98 4.02
CA PRO A 105 -14.06 8.32 3.63
C PRO A 105 -14.70 9.36 4.57
N ARG A 106 -13.93 10.41 4.91
CA ARG A 106 -14.47 11.54 5.67
C ARG A 106 -15.63 12.20 4.89
N ALA A 107 -16.60 12.76 5.61
CA ALA A 107 -17.69 13.52 4.99
C ALA A 107 -17.14 14.74 4.22
N GLU A 108 -17.70 15.02 3.06
CA GLU A 108 -17.35 16.21 2.26
C GLU A 108 -17.55 17.48 3.09
N GLY A 109 -16.56 18.39 3.05
CA GLY A 109 -16.61 19.68 3.77
C GLY A 109 -15.92 19.68 5.14
N THR A 110 -15.49 18.55 5.68
CA THR A 110 -14.71 18.52 6.91
C THR A 110 -13.26 18.90 6.60
N LYS A 111 -12.86 20.14 6.94
CA LYS A 111 -11.43 20.52 6.89
C LYS A 111 -10.65 19.62 7.85
N PRO A 112 -9.48 19.12 7.44
CA PRO A 112 -8.61 18.36 8.34
C PRO A 112 -8.28 19.21 9.56
N SER A 113 -8.60 18.73 10.75
CA SER A 113 -8.11 19.35 11.98
C SER A 113 -6.61 19.14 12.08
N PRO A 114 -5.80 20.18 12.32
CA PRO A 114 -4.39 20.00 12.56
C PRO A 114 -4.22 19.12 13.82
N ILE A 115 -3.40 18.08 13.71
CA ILE A 115 -3.00 17.31 14.90
C ILE A 115 -2.36 18.28 15.88
N ALA A 116 -2.89 18.31 17.10
CA ALA A 116 -2.28 19.06 18.19
C ALA A 116 -0.82 18.59 18.30
N LYS A 117 0.13 19.49 18.05
CA LYS A 117 1.55 19.24 18.30
C LYS A 117 1.65 18.83 19.76
N GLY A 118 1.89 17.55 20.02
CA GLY A 118 2.16 17.06 21.36
C GLY A 118 3.24 17.93 21.98
N GLY A 119 2.88 18.67 23.03
CA GLY A 119 3.80 19.53 23.74
C GLY A 119 4.93 18.67 24.27
N ALA A 120 6.15 18.90 23.80
CA ALA A 120 7.32 18.52 24.54
C ALA A 120 7.27 19.34 25.85
N SER A 121 6.91 18.71 26.94
CA SER A 121 7.20 19.26 28.27
C SER A 121 8.67 19.12 28.57
N PRO A 122 9.27 20.11 29.24
CA PRO A 122 10.68 20.22 29.52
C PRO A 122 11.21 19.13 30.45
#